data_c511bf1b849c2d6e93896e19f91c92f5
#
_entry.id   c511bf1b849c2d6e93896e19f91c92f5
#
_cell.length_a   1.000
_cell.length_b   1.000
_cell.length_c   1.000
_cell.angle_alpha   90.00
_cell.angle_beta   90.00
_cell.angle_gamma   90.00
#
_symmetry.space_group_name_H-M   'P 1'
#
loop_
_entity.id
_entity.type
_entity.pdbx_description
1 polymer ?
#
loop_
_entity_poly.entity_id
_entity_poly.type
_entity_poly.pdbx_seq_one_letter_code
_entity_poly.pdbx_strand_id
1 'polypeptide(L)'
;SMWQRQMIEIAKAMSFNPKVLQLDEPTSSLARHEVAALFKMVRKLKEKDVIITYVSHKLQELWEIADDCTVIRDGKYIGKKDMSELSHRELIDMMFGDTQVQSRPDDLMVSDEVVLKVNNLTREGIFEDVSFELHKGEVLGIAGMLGSGRTELLKSIFGADKFDSGTVEFGGQVINKHHSSLKKMKSLGMALTPEDRKTEGLVLMSSINRNLVYASLDSLSKFGFMNEKKEKEYIDRQVKDLQIKVASTALPVTSLSGGNQQKVVVGNWLNTNPSVMFFDEPSRGIDVAAKQQIFKIMWDQSRKGISSVMVSSELEELLEVCQRILIMCEGKIVGEVNPDEVQTNELYALCMGDSSEGKTEEAPSENV
;
A
#
# COMPACT_ATOMS: atom_id res chain seq x y z
N SER A 1 1.97 -22.04 5.72
CA SER A 1 2.27 -20.70 5.19
C SER A 1 1.84 -20.61 3.72
N MET A 2 1.73 -19.42 3.19
CA MET A 2 1.42 -19.17 1.77
C MET A 2 2.50 -19.81 0.87
N TRP A 3 3.76 -19.70 1.26
CA TRP A 3 4.88 -20.39 0.62
C TRP A 3 4.66 -21.91 0.47
N GLN A 4 4.23 -22.59 1.53
CA GLN A 4 3.97 -24.03 1.46
C GLN A 4 2.87 -24.38 0.45
N ARG A 5 1.82 -23.58 0.38
CA ARG A 5 0.75 -23.76 -0.61
C ARG A 5 1.29 -23.58 -2.03
N GLN A 6 2.08 -22.54 -2.29
CA GLN A 6 2.72 -22.30 -3.58
C GLN A 6 3.62 -23.46 -3.99
N MET A 7 4.43 -23.99 -3.07
CA MET A 7 5.29 -25.14 -3.32
C MET A 7 4.51 -26.42 -3.65
N ILE A 8 3.37 -26.62 -2.99
CA ILE A 8 2.49 -27.78 -3.27
C ILE A 8 1.90 -27.66 -4.68
N GLU A 9 1.43 -26.49 -5.09
CA GLU A 9 0.87 -26.28 -6.43
C GLU A 9 1.93 -26.48 -7.53
N ILE A 10 3.15 -26.01 -7.33
CA ILE A 10 4.24 -26.24 -8.27
C ILE A 10 4.63 -27.72 -8.30
N ALA A 11 4.75 -28.40 -7.16
CA ALA A 11 5.05 -29.83 -7.09
C ALA A 11 3.96 -30.66 -7.78
N LYS A 12 2.70 -30.30 -7.61
CA LYS A 12 1.55 -30.90 -8.31
C LYS A 12 1.66 -30.71 -9.82
N ALA A 13 1.93 -29.50 -10.29
CA ALA A 13 2.12 -29.24 -11.72
C ALA A 13 3.28 -30.08 -12.29
N MET A 14 4.40 -30.17 -11.55
CA MET A 14 5.57 -30.95 -11.95
C MET A 14 5.33 -32.46 -11.97
N SER A 15 4.37 -33.00 -11.21
CA SER A 15 4.04 -34.43 -11.23
C SER A 15 3.54 -34.92 -12.58
N PHE A 16 3.11 -34.01 -13.46
CA PHE A 16 2.68 -34.33 -14.83
C PHE A 16 3.81 -34.28 -15.86
N ASN A 17 5.07 -34.06 -15.44
CA ASN A 17 6.23 -33.87 -16.32
C ASN A 17 5.96 -32.87 -17.45
N PRO A 18 5.57 -31.63 -17.13
CA PRO A 18 5.20 -30.68 -18.14
C PRO A 18 6.42 -30.22 -18.94
N LYS A 19 6.21 -29.97 -20.23
CA LYS A 19 7.21 -29.28 -21.10
C LYS A 19 7.13 -27.76 -20.95
N VAL A 20 5.96 -27.23 -20.55
CA VAL A 20 5.71 -25.81 -20.31
C VAL A 20 5.10 -25.64 -18.93
N LEU A 21 5.67 -24.77 -18.12
CA LEU A 21 5.16 -24.37 -16.81
C LEU A 21 4.80 -22.89 -16.85
N GLN A 22 3.58 -22.56 -16.49
CA GLN A 22 3.14 -21.17 -16.37
C GLN A 22 3.05 -20.80 -14.89
N LEU A 23 3.70 -19.71 -14.52
CA LEU A 23 3.72 -19.14 -13.18
C LEU A 23 3.12 -17.73 -13.28
N ASP A 24 1.97 -17.54 -12.65
CA ASP A 24 1.25 -16.26 -12.61
C ASP A 24 1.42 -15.62 -11.23
N GLU A 25 2.15 -14.50 -11.18
CA GLU A 25 2.49 -13.75 -9.95
C GLU A 25 2.91 -14.61 -8.76
N PRO A 26 3.84 -15.56 -8.94
CA PRO A 26 4.12 -16.58 -7.93
C PRO A 26 4.77 -16.03 -6.65
N THR A 27 5.20 -14.77 -6.65
CA THR A 27 5.92 -14.11 -5.55
C THR A 27 5.08 -13.05 -4.82
N SER A 28 3.84 -12.81 -5.22
CA SER A 28 3.00 -11.70 -4.73
C SER A 28 2.80 -11.69 -3.20
N SER A 29 2.99 -12.85 -2.54
CA SER A 29 2.79 -13.02 -1.09
C SER A 29 3.95 -13.74 -0.40
N LEU A 30 5.15 -13.73 -1.02
CA LEU A 30 6.33 -14.41 -0.51
C LEU A 30 7.33 -13.43 0.12
N ALA A 31 7.97 -13.86 1.20
CA ALA A 31 9.09 -13.16 1.79
C ALA A 31 10.34 -13.27 0.88
N ARG A 32 11.28 -12.34 1.00
CA ARG A 32 12.47 -12.23 0.13
C ARG A 32 13.28 -13.53 0.05
N HIS A 33 13.46 -14.23 1.18
CA HIS A 33 14.17 -15.52 1.21
C HIS A 33 13.39 -16.66 0.52
N GLU A 34 12.05 -16.60 0.54
CA GLU A 34 11.17 -17.55 -0.14
C GLU A 34 11.20 -17.32 -1.67
N VAL A 35 11.28 -16.07 -2.12
CA VAL A 35 11.47 -15.70 -3.53
C VAL A 35 12.79 -16.27 -4.06
N ALA A 36 13.90 -16.13 -3.32
CA ALA A 36 15.19 -16.69 -3.70
C ALA A 36 15.14 -18.24 -3.85
N ALA A 37 14.39 -18.91 -2.96
CA ALA A 37 14.19 -20.35 -3.05
C ALA A 37 13.36 -20.76 -4.29
N LEU A 38 12.33 -20.00 -4.62
CA LEU A 38 11.53 -20.17 -5.84
C LEU A 38 12.41 -20.01 -7.09
N PHE A 39 13.21 -18.96 -7.17
CA PHE A 39 14.10 -18.70 -8.31
C PHE A 39 15.14 -19.82 -8.50
N LYS A 40 15.71 -20.33 -7.41
CA LYS A 40 16.60 -21.49 -7.47
C LYS A 40 15.91 -22.71 -8.06
N MET A 41 14.62 -22.90 -7.74
CA MET A 41 13.84 -24.02 -8.31
C MET A 41 13.54 -23.77 -9.80
N VAL A 42 13.14 -22.58 -10.19
CA VAL A 42 12.85 -22.21 -11.59
C VAL A 42 14.11 -22.44 -12.46
N ARG A 43 15.30 -22.00 -11.98
CA ARG A 43 16.57 -22.26 -12.70
C ARG A 43 16.85 -23.75 -12.89
N LYS A 44 16.59 -24.59 -11.85
CA LYS A 44 16.72 -26.04 -11.96
C LYS A 44 15.74 -26.69 -12.96
N LEU A 45 14.54 -26.12 -13.11
CA LEU A 45 13.56 -26.60 -14.09
C LEU A 45 13.98 -26.22 -15.50
N LYS A 46 14.56 -25.04 -15.69
CA LYS A 46 15.18 -24.61 -16.95
C LYS A 46 16.32 -25.52 -17.38
N GLU A 47 17.19 -25.98 -16.44
CA GLU A 47 18.25 -26.96 -16.71
C GLU A 47 17.70 -28.34 -17.17
N LYS A 48 16.41 -28.61 -16.97
CA LYS A 48 15.70 -29.81 -17.41
C LYS A 48 14.87 -29.58 -18.68
N ASP A 49 15.18 -28.54 -19.43
CA ASP A 49 14.49 -28.16 -20.68
C ASP A 49 12.99 -27.88 -20.51
N VAL A 50 12.53 -27.48 -19.30
CA VAL A 50 11.16 -26.98 -19.09
C VAL A 50 11.09 -25.54 -19.55
N ILE A 51 10.19 -25.24 -20.48
CA ILE A 51 9.88 -23.86 -20.89
C ILE A 51 9.05 -23.22 -19.77
N ILE A 52 9.45 -22.05 -19.30
CA ILE A 52 8.78 -21.38 -18.18
C ILE A 52 8.24 -20.03 -18.67
N THR A 53 6.93 -19.82 -18.53
CA THR A 53 6.30 -18.52 -18.68
C THR A 53 6.09 -17.93 -17.29
N TYR A 54 6.75 -16.83 -17.01
CA TYR A 54 6.72 -16.15 -15.71
C TYR A 54 6.02 -14.80 -15.85
N VAL A 55 4.84 -14.67 -15.26
CA VAL A 55 4.10 -13.41 -15.25
C VAL A 55 4.35 -12.70 -13.93
N SER A 56 4.84 -11.47 -13.99
CA SER A 56 5.07 -10.62 -12.80
C SER A 56 4.95 -9.15 -13.18
N HIS A 57 4.54 -8.35 -12.21
CA HIS A 57 4.61 -6.89 -12.27
C HIS A 57 5.83 -6.33 -11.52
N LYS A 58 6.58 -7.20 -10.82
CA LYS A 58 7.82 -6.84 -10.11
C LYS A 58 9.00 -6.88 -11.07
N LEU A 59 9.37 -5.71 -11.59
CA LEU A 59 10.39 -5.60 -12.65
C LEU A 59 11.72 -6.22 -12.25
N GLN A 60 12.16 -6.06 -11.00
CA GLN A 60 13.43 -6.63 -10.51
C GLN A 60 13.49 -8.15 -10.65
N GLU A 61 12.37 -8.84 -10.47
CA GLU A 61 12.27 -10.30 -10.61
C GLU A 61 12.54 -10.74 -12.06
N LEU A 62 12.06 -9.95 -13.04
CA LEU A 62 12.25 -10.26 -14.46
C LEU A 62 13.73 -10.22 -14.86
N TRP A 63 14.49 -9.21 -14.39
CA TRP A 63 15.94 -9.15 -14.63
C TRP A 63 16.72 -10.28 -13.98
N GLU A 64 16.23 -10.85 -12.89
CA GLU A 64 16.89 -11.93 -12.19
C GLU A 64 16.66 -13.30 -12.84
N ILE A 65 15.48 -13.54 -13.48
CA ILE A 65 15.07 -14.88 -13.84
C ILE A 65 14.72 -15.08 -15.33
N ALA A 66 14.34 -14.02 -16.06
CA ALA A 66 13.88 -14.12 -17.43
C ALA A 66 15.03 -13.99 -18.46
N ASP A 67 14.91 -14.68 -19.58
CA ASP A 67 15.80 -14.53 -20.74
C ASP A 67 15.27 -13.46 -21.68
N ASP A 68 13.96 -13.47 -21.92
CA ASP A 68 13.27 -12.47 -22.75
C ASP A 68 11.97 -12.02 -22.06
N CYS A 69 11.49 -10.85 -22.44
CA CYS A 69 10.26 -10.27 -21.94
C CYS A 69 9.30 -9.96 -23.07
N THR A 70 8.05 -10.40 -22.92
CA THR A 70 6.94 -10.04 -23.79
C THR A 70 5.97 -9.17 -23.03
N VAL A 71 5.71 -7.95 -23.52
CA VAL A 71 4.79 -7.01 -22.90
C VAL A 71 3.41 -7.08 -23.54
N ILE A 72 2.39 -7.29 -22.72
CA ILE A 72 0.98 -7.24 -23.07
C ILE A 72 0.32 -6.14 -22.25
N ARG A 73 -0.39 -5.21 -22.91
CA ARG A 73 -1.09 -4.10 -22.26
C ARG A 73 -2.51 -3.98 -22.81
N ASP A 74 -3.51 -3.95 -21.91
CA ASP A 74 -4.92 -3.88 -22.27
C ASP A 74 -5.36 -4.96 -23.29
N GLY A 75 -4.81 -6.19 -23.15
CA GLY A 75 -5.06 -7.34 -24.02
C GLY A 75 -4.38 -7.25 -25.38
N LYS A 76 -3.48 -6.29 -25.62
CA LYS A 76 -2.74 -6.12 -26.88
C LYS A 76 -1.27 -6.43 -26.69
N TYR A 77 -0.70 -7.13 -27.67
CA TYR A 77 0.75 -7.33 -27.75
C TYR A 77 1.43 -5.99 -28.05
N ILE A 78 2.40 -5.60 -27.23
CA ILE A 78 3.17 -4.35 -27.38
C ILE A 78 4.53 -4.63 -27.99
N GLY A 79 5.21 -5.67 -27.55
CA GLY A 79 6.52 -6.05 -28.07
C GLY A 79 7.17 -7.17 -27.27
N LYS A 80 8.29 -7.68 -27.84
CA LYS A 80 9.18 -8.64 -27.20
C LYS A 80 10.60 -8.12 -27.26
N LYS A 81 11.34 -8.25 -26.17
CA LYS A 81 12.75 -7.85 -26.04
C LYS A 81 13.53 -8.90 -25.25
N ASP A 82 14.81 -9.05 -25.60
CA ASP A 82 15.77 -9.78 -24.79
C ASP A 82 16.08 -8.97 -23.52
N MET A 83 16.16 -9.63 -22.35
CA MET A 83 16.41 -8.96 -21.08
C MET A 83 17.80 -8.32 -21.01
N SER A 84 18.77 -8.83 -21.79
CA SER A 84 20.13 -8.28 -21.88
C SER A 84 20.18 -6.93 -22.59
N GLU A 85 19.21 -6.66 -23.48
CA GLU A 85 19.13 -5.43 -24.28
C GLU A 85 18.12 -4.42 -23.74
N LEU A 86 17.28 -4.83 -22.78
CA LEU A 86 16.14 -4.08 -22.29
C LEU A 86 16.53 -3.21 -21.10
N SER A 87 16.37 -1.89 -21.21
CA SER A 87 16.51 -0.98 -20.07
C SER A 87 15.24 -0.93 -19.21
N HIS A 88 15.40 -0.59 -17.91
CA HIS A 88 14.27 -0.41 -17.00
C HIS A 88 13.27 0.60 -17.53
N ARG A 89 13.75 1.73 -18.04
CA ARG A 89 12.92 2.79 -18.59
C ARG A 89 12.11 2.31 -19.79
N GLU A 90 12.76 1.59 -20.71
CA GLU A 90 12.12 1.06 -21.91
C GLU A 90 11.02 0.04 -21.56
N LEU A 91 11.26 -0.85 -20.57
CA LEU A 91 10.23 -1.78 -20.12
C LEU A 91 9.03 -1.04 -19.52
N ILE A 92 9.27 -0.03 -18.70
CA ILE A 92 8.23 0.82 -18.11
C ILE A 92 7.43 1.51 -19.24
N ASP A 93 8.09 2.08 -20.23
CA ASP A 93 7.44 2.72 -21.38
C ASP A 93 6.60 1.73 -22.19
N MET A 94 7.09 0.49 -22.38
CA MET A 94 6.32 -0.57 -23.04
C MET A 94 5.09 -0.99 -22.23
N MET A 95 5.23 -1.14 -20.90
CA MET A 95 4.14 -1.57 -20.01
C MET A 95 3.07 -0.50 -19.85
N PHE A 96 3.46 0.76 -19.74
CA PHE A 96 2.57 1.87 -19.37
C PHE A 96 2.31 2.85 -20.50
N GLY A 97 3.12 2.84 -21.58
CA GLY A 97 3.09 3.83 -22.66
C GLY A 97 3.57 5.19 -22.14
N ASP A 98 2.97 6.27 -22.66
CA ASP A 98 3.23 7.64 -22.23
C ASP A 98 2.70 7.95 -20.80
N THR A 99 2.37 6.91 -20.02
CA THR A 99 1.99 7.08 -18.61
C THR A 99 3.28 7.45 -17.85
N GLN A 100 3.50 8.73 -17.67
CA GLN A 100 4.57 9.20 -16.79
C GLN A 100 4.38 8.57 -15.43
N VAL A 101 5.37 7.80 -14.95
CA VAL A 101 5.49 7.50 -13.52
C VAL A 101 5.53 8.88 -12.85
N GLN A 102 4.45 9.24 -12.20
CA GLN A 102 4.34 10.55 -11.58
C GLN A 102 5.17 10.50 -10.29
N SER A 103 6.24 11.25 -10.23
CA SER A 103 6.92 11.54 -8.97
C SER A 103 6.01 12.38 -8.07
N ARG A 104 6.26 12.33 -6.77
CA ARG A 104 5.59 13.20 -5.79
C ARG A 104 5.64 14.65 -6.29
N PRO A 105 4.50 15.34 -6.37
CA PRO A 105 4.45 16.73 -6.81
C PRO A 105 5.15 17.67 -5.82
N ASP A 106 5.94 18.62 -6.33
CA ASP A 106 6.66 19.60 -5.52
C ASP A 106 5.72 20.64 -4.87
N ASP A 107 4.47 20.74 -5.33
CA ASP A 107 3.46 21.70 -4.87
C ASP A 107 2.64 21.22 -3.65
N LEU A 108 2.97 20.06 -3.10
CA LEU A 108 2.33 19.56 -1.88
C LEU A 108 2.82 20.36 -0.66
N MET A 109 1.94 21.18 -0.11
CA MET A 109 2.25 22.01 1.04
C MET A 109 1.78 21.35 2.33
N VAL A 110 2.70 21.12 3.25
CA VAL A 110 2.40 20.72 4.63
C VAL A 110 2.22 21.96 5.48
N SER A 111 1.12 22.03 6.21
CA SER A 111 0.86 23.14 7.16
C SER A 111 1.51 22.83 8.51
N ASP A 112 1.83 23.85 9.30
CA ASP A 112 2.28 23.70 10.69
C ASP A 112 1.15 23.23 11.63
N GLU A 113 -0.11 23.18 11.16
CA GLU A 113 -1.27 22.73 11.94
C GLU A 113 -1.19 21.21 12.18
N VAL A 114 -1.02 20.79 13.44
CA VAL A 114 -1.08 19.40 13.85
C VAL A 114 -2.54 18.93 13.88
N VAL A 115 -2.89 17.93 13.06
CA VAL A 115 -4.25 17.39 12.96
C VAL A 115 -4.43 16.09 13.74
N LEU A 116 -3.35 15.34 13.95
CA LEU A 116 -3.33 14.13 14.75
C LEU A 116 -2.05 14.09 15.58
N LYS A 117 -2.17 13.81 16.87
CA LYS A 117 -1.03 13.58 17.76
C LYS A 117 -1.21 12.28 18.52
N VAL A 118 -0.20 11.44 18.45
CA VAL A 118 -0.11 10.17 19.17
C VAL A 118 0.92 10.33 20.27
N ASN A 119 0.56 10.02 21.53
CA ASN A 119 1.44 10.19 22.68
C ASN A 119 1.57 8.88 23.44
N ASN A 120 2.79 8.35 23.49
CA ASN A 120 3.20 7.16 24.27
C ASN A 120 2.23 5.97 24.09
N LEU A 121 1.73 5.76 22.88
CA LEU A 121 0.76 4.72 22.60
C LEU A 121 1.44 3.35 22.70
N THR A 122 0.83 2.46 23.51
CA THR A 122 1.38 1.13 23.75
C THR A 122 0.26 0.09 23.64
N ARG A 123 0.57 -1.02 22.97
CA ARG A 123 -0.19 -2.25 22.94
C ARG A 123 0.76 -3.40 23.27
N GLU A 124 0.59 -4.00 24.44
CA GLU A 124 1.51 -5.00 24.99
C GLU A 124 1.77 -6.14 24.01
N GLY A 125 3.06 -6.44 23.78
CA GLY A 125 3.53 -7.48 22.87
C GLY A 125 3.43 -7.15 21.38
N ILE A 126 3.02 -5.92 20.98
CA ILE A 126 2.89 -5.51 19.58
C ILE A 126 3.64 -4.22 19.30
N PHE A 127 3.38 -3.15 20.03
CA PHE A 127 4.14 -1.90 19.95
C PHE A 127 4.19 -1.18 21.29
N GLU A 128 5.24 -0.38 21.51
CA GLU A 128 5.54 0.26 22.78
C GLU A 128 5.99 1.70 22.59
N ASP A 129 5.41 2.60 23.38
CA ASP A 129 5.83 4.01 23.52
C ASP A 129 5.86 4.79 22.19
N VAL A 130 4.90 4.52 21.31
CA VAL A 130 4.84 5.17 20.00
C VAL A 130 4.29 6.59 20.13
N SER A 131 5.08 7.56 19.66
CA SER A 131 4.71 8.98 19.65
C SER A 131 5.07 9.62 18.32
N PHE A 132 4.13 10.34 17.73
CA PHE A 132 4.34 11.16 16.53
C PHE A 132 3.20 12.17 16.32
N GLU A 133 3.45 13.14 15.46
CA GLU A 133 2.47 14.12 15.00
C GLU A 133 2.27 14.01 13.49
N LEU A 134 1.05 14.28 13.04
CA LEU A 134 0.67 14.38 11.64
C LEU A 134 0.17 15.80 11.36
N HIS A 135 0.74 16.42 10.37
CA HIS A 135 0.40 17.78 9.98
C HIS A 135 -0.68 17.81 8.89
N LYS A 136 -1.40 18.93 8.80
CA LYS A 136 -2.48 19.09 7.82
C LYS A 136 -1.94 19.10 6.40
N GLY A 137 -2.53 18.26 5.55
CA GLY A 137 -2.11 18.05 4.17
C GLY A 137 -0.87 17.17 4.02
N GLU A 138 -0.32 16.62 5.11
CA GLU A 138 0.83 15.74 5.07
C GLU A 138 0.45 14.32 4.60
N VAL A 139 1.34 13.71 3.80
CA VAL A 139 1.38 12.27 3.54
C VAL A 139 2.58 11.70 4.28
N LEU A 140 2.34 11.14 5.47
CA LEU A 140 3.34 10.54 6.35
C LEU A 140 3.46 9.05 6.06
N GLY A 141 4.69 8.57 5.83
CA GLY A 141 4.99 7.14 5.71
C GLY A 141 5.34 6.51 7.06
N ILE A 142 5.00 5.23 7.25
CA ILE A 142 5.56 4.41 8.32
C ILE A 142 6.23 3.20 7.68
N ALA A 143 7.56 3.22 7.63
CA ALA A 143 8.40 2.14 7.14
C ALA A 143 8.68 1.12 8.24
N GLY A 144 8.89 -0.14 7.86
CA GLY A 144 9.28 -1.20 8.80
C GLY A 144 9.17 -2.58 8.16
N MET A 145 9.83 -3.55 8.75
CA MET A 145 9.77 -4.94 8.28
C MET A 145 8.43 -5.58 8.62
N LEU A 146 8.11 -6.70 7.96
CA LEU A 146 6.91 -7.48 8.27
C LEU A 146 6.91 -7.89 9.76
N GLY A 147 5.79 -7.63 10.44
CA GLY A 147 5.65 -7.88 11.87
C GLY A 147 6.16 -6.77 12.79
N SER A 148 6.54 -5.60 12.26
CA SER A 148 6.97 -4.46 13.08
C SER A 148 5.81 -3.76 13.83
N GLY A 149 4.53 -4.14 13.60
CA GLY A 149 3.38 -3.60 14.32
C GLY A 149 2.66 -2.43 13.64
N ARG A 150 3.01 -2.09 12.39
CA ARG A 150 2.46 -0.93 11.65
C ARG A 150 0.94 -1.00 11.47
N THR A 151 0.42 -2.10 10.94
CA THR A 151 -1.02 -2.33 10.75
C THR A 151 -1.78 -2.26 12.07
N GLU A 152 -1.26 -2.88 13.12
CA GLU A 152 -1.83 -2.88 14.45
C GLU A 152 -1.84 -1.47 15.08
N LEU A 153 -0.80 -0.69 14.81
CA LEU A 153 -0.72 0.72 15.21
C LEU A 153 -1.84 1.53 14.54
N LEU A 154 -1.99 1.45 13.21
CA LEU A 154 -3.06 2.16 12.49
C LEU A 154 -4.44 1.73 12.97
N LYS A 155 -4.70 0.43 13.14
CA LYS A 155 -5.96 -0.11 13.66
C LYS A 155 -6.25 0.35 15.08
N SER A 156 -5.23 0.46 15.93
CA SER A 156 -5.37 0.96 17.32
C SER A 156 -5.69 2.46 17.35
N ILE A 157 -5.01 3.27 16.56
CA ILE A 157 -5.30 4.72 16.45
C ILE A 157 -6.72 4.93 15.89
N PHE A 158 -7.11 4.14 14.89
CA PHE A 158 -8.46 4.20 14.29
C PHE A 158 -9.57 3.69 15.22
N GLY A 159 -9.21 3.02 16.33
CA GLY A 159 -10.16 2.47 17.29
C GLY A 159 -10.82 1.17 16.84
N ALA A 160 -10.28 0.49 15.82
CA ALA A 160 -10.67 -0.86 15.43
C ALA A 160 -10.09 -1.89 16.40
N ASP A 161 -8.86 -1.67 16.86
CA ASP A 161 -8.17 -2.46 17.87
C ASP A 161 -8.03 -1.65 19.17
N LYS A 162 -7.83 -2.35 20.29
CA LYS A 162 -7.57 -1.73 21.59
C LYS A 162 -6.08 -1.49 21.79
N PHE A 163 -5.74 -0.49 22.59
CA PHE A 163 -4.39 -0.25 23.10
C PHE A 163 -4.42 -0.18 24.64
N ASP A 164 -3.27 -0.33 25.29
CA ASP A 164 -3.19 -0.50 26.73
C ASP A 164 -2.90 0.80 27.47
N SER A 165 -2.07 1.68 26.90
CA SER A 165 -1.73 2.99 27.47
C SER A 165 -1.44 4.02 26.38
N GLY A 166 -1.29 5.28 26.78
CA GLY A 166 -1.11 6.41 25.89
C GLY A 166 -2.42 7.09 25.49
N THR A 167 -2.31 8.07 24.58
CA THR A 167 -3.46 8.86 24.11
C THR A 167 -3.32 9.20 22.63
N VAL A 168 -4.47 9.43 22.00
CA VAL A 168 -4.60 9.97 20.65
C VAL A 168 -5.34 11.30 20.71
N GLU A 169 -4.69 12.39 20.29
CA GLU A 169 -5.33 13.70 20.17
C GLU A 169 -5.81 13.89 18.74
N PHE A 170 -7.11 13.98 18.54
CA PHE A 170 -7.73 14.10 17.24
C PHE A 170 -9.09 14.82 17.31
N GLY A 171 -9.38 15.66 16.33
CA GLY A 171 -10.65 16.41 16.27
C GLY A 171 -10.90 17.28 17.54
N GLY A 172 -9.84 17.85 18.11
CA GLY A 172 -9.91 18.66 19.34
C GLY A 172 -10.17 17.87 20.62
N GLN A 173 -10.02 16.55 20.61
CA GLN A 173 -10.28 15.67 21.75
C GLN A 173 -9.08 14.80 22.05
N VAL A 174 -8.81 14.56 23.35
CA VAL A 174 -7.83 13.58 23.83
C VAL A 174 -8.56 12.25 24.10
N ILE A 175 -8.16 11.22 23.38
CA ILE A 175 -8.80 9.91 23.36
C ILE A 175 -7.85 8.90 24.00
N ASN A 176 -8.31 8.26 25.07
CA ASN A 176 -7.61 7.17 25.75
C ASN A 176 -8.27 5.83 25.46
N LYS A 177 -7.70 4.74 25.98
CA LYS A 177 -8.20 3.36 25.77
C LYS A 177 -9.68 3.13 26.10
N HIS A 178 -10.26 3.90 27.01
CA HIS A 178 -11.67 3.74 27.42
C HIS A 178 -12.64 4.47 26.48
N HIS A 179 -12.16 5.47 25.76
CA HIS A 179 -12.96 6.30 24.87
C HIS A 179 -12.67 6.03 23.39
N SER A 180 -11.70 5.16 23.06
CA SER A 180 -11.38 4.77 21.70
C SER A 180 -12.39 3.77 21.16
N SER A 181 -12.94 4.06 20.00
CA SER A 181 -13.75 3.12 19.21
C SER A 181 -13.83 3.58 17.76
N LEU A 182 -13.97 2.65 16.83
CA LEU A 182 -14.11 2.90 15.40
C LEU A 182 -15.23 3.94 15.13
N LYS A 183 -16.39 3.79 15.76
CA LYS A 183 -17.49 4.74 15.60
C LYS A 183 -17.11 6.16 16.02
N LYS A 184 -16.38 6.30 17.13
CA LYS A 184 -15.91 7.60 17.63
C LYS A 184 -14.91 8.22 16.66
N MET A 185 -13.87 7.47 16.26
CA MET A 185 -12.81 7.99 15.37
C MET A 185 -13.38 8.35 14.01
N LYS A 186 -14.26 7.51 13.42
CA LYS A 186 -15.00 7.83 12.20
C LYS A 186 -15.82 9.13 12.36
N SER A 187 -16.53 9.31 13.48
CA SER A 187 -17.34 10.51 13.70
C SER A 187 -16.54 11.79 13.84
N LEU A 188 -15.27 11.70 14.24
CA LEU A 188 -14.32 12.82 14.30
C LEU A 188 -13.64 13.11 12.94
N GLY A 189 -13.85 12.28 11.93
CA GLY A 189 -13.31 12.49 10.58
C GLY A 189 -12.07 11.66 10.26
N MET A 190 -11.89 10.50 10.90
CA MET A 190 -10.83 9.54 10.55
C MET A 190 -11.36 8.44 9.65
N ALA A 191 -10.54 7.98 8.71
CA ALA A 191 -10.83 6.89 7.78
C ALA A 191 -9.66 5.90 7.72
N LEU A 192 -9.92 4.63 7.37
CA LEU A 192 -8.92 3.58 7.20
C LEU A 192 -9.23 2.74 5.97
N THR A 193 -8.31 2.67 5.02
CA THR A 193 -8.31 1.64 3.97
C THR A 193 -7.49 0.45 4.46
N PRO A 194 -8.08 -0.74 4.60
CA PRO A 194 -7.40 -1.88 5.20
C PRO A 194 -6.45 -2.59 4.23
N GLU A 195 -5.52 -3.37 4.77
CA GLU A 195 -4.57 -4.19 4.03
C GLU A 195 -5.27 -5.20 3.09
N ASP A 196 -6.24 -5.95 3.61
CA ASP A 196 -7.04 -6.88 2.80
C ASP A 196 -8.39 -6.27 2.41
N ARG A 197 -8.42 -5.64 1.23
CA ARG A 197 -9.66 -5.05 0.71
C ARG A 197 -10.79 -6.05 0.52
N LYS A 198 -10.48 -7.34 0.28
CA LYS A 198 -11.50 -8.37 -0.02
C LYS A 198 -12.24 -8.84 1.22
N THR A 199 -11.55 -8.90 2.35
CA THR A 199 -12.11 -9.40 3.61
C THR A 199 -12.55 -8.28 4.55
N GLU A 200 -11.85 -7.13 4.53
CA GLU A 200 -12.10 -6.03 5.47
C GLU A 200 -12.68 -4.76 4.79
N GLY A 201 -12.39 -4.56 3.49
CA GLY A 201 -12.73 -3.31 2.79
C GLY A 201 -14.00 -3.36 1.95
N LEU A 202 -14.42 -4.54 1.48
CA LEU A 202 -15.51 -4.72 0.51
C LEU A 202 -16.48 -5.82 0.93
N VAL A 203 -17.75 -5.61 0.61
CA VAL A 203 -18.77 -6.67 0.61
C VAL A 203 -18.88 -7.23 -0.80
N LEU A 204 -18.09 -8.28 -1.09
CA LEU A 204 -17.83 -8.78 -2.45
C LEU A 204 -19.07 -9.10 -3.26
N MET A 205 -20.12 -9.67 -2.62
CA MET A 205 -21.38 -10.03 -3.29
C MET A 205 -22.33 -8.83 -3.46
N SER A 206 -21.98 -7.69 -2.89
CA SER A 206 -22.81 -6.48 -2.97
C SER A 206 -22.45 -5.65 -4.19
N SER A 207 -23.38 -4.78 -4.61
CA SER A 207 -23.15 -3.88 -5.74
C SER A 207 -22.07 -2.84 -5.44
N ILE A 208 -21.48 -2.29 -6.49
CA ILE A 208 -20.53 -1.18 -6.43
C ILE A 208 -21.16 0.03 -5.73
N ASN A 209 -22.44 0.35 -6.05
CA ASN A 209 -23.20 1.41 -5.38
C ASN A 209 -23.14 1.28 -3.86
N ARG A 210 -23.52 0.11 -3.34
CA ARG A 210 -23.57 -0.12 -1.90
C ARG A 210 -22.19 -0.05 -1.26
N ASN A 211 -21.19 -0.64 -1.92
CA ASN A 211 -19.81 -0.58 -1.43
C ASN A 211 -19.29 0.87 -1.34
N LEU A 212 -19.68 1.76 -2.23
CA LEU A 212 -19.28 3.16 -2.21
C LEU A 212 -19.89 3.99 -1.06
N VAL A 213 -20.95 3.50 -0.41
CA VAL A 213 -21.70 4.30 0.59
C VAL A 213 -21.76 3.68 1.99
N TYR A 214 -21.26 2.47 2.21
CA TYR A 214 -21.35 1.79 3.51
C TYR A 214 -20.81 2.62 4.68
N ALA A 215 -19.66 3.26 4.52
CA ALA A 215 -19.07 4.08 5.57
C ALA A 215 -19.87 5.36 5.87
N SER A 216 -20.69 5.83 4.91
CA SER A 216 -21.46 7.07 5.02
C SER A 216 -22.96 6.90 5.25
N LEU A 217 -23.44 5.68 5.55
CA LEU A 217 -24.86 5.38 5.78
C LEU A 217 -25.50 6.29 6.83
N ASP A 218 -24.78 6.61 7.92
CA ASP A 218 -25.29 7.50 8.97
C ASP A 218 -25.67 8.90 8.43
N SER A 219 -24.94 9.39 7.43
CA SER A 219 -25.20 10.69 6.80
C SER A 219 -26.25 10.62 5.69
N LEU A 220 -26.53 9.43 5.16
CA LEU A 220 -27.48 9.18 4.07
C LEU A 220 -28.85 8.78 4.59
N SER A 221 -28.97 8.34 5.85
CA SER A 221 -30.22 7.91 6.44
C SER A 221 -30.75 8.93 7.45
N LYS A 222 -32.08 9.10 7.46
CA LYS A 222 -32.77 9.88 8.49
C LYS A 222 -34.04 9.15 8.88
N PHE A 223 -34.22 8.90 10.18
CA PHE A 223 -35.37 8.12 10.70
C PHE A 223 -35.55 6.75 10.06
N GLY A 224 -34.43 6.08 9.67
CA GLY A 224 -34.46 4.77 9.02
C GLY A 224 -34.73 4.78 7.51
N PHE A 225 -34.95 5.92 6.92
CA PHE A 225 -35.14 6.07 5.47
C PHE A 225 -33.87 6.60 4.79
N MET A 226 -33.49 5.96 3.68
CA MET A 226 -32.35 6.39 2.86
C MET A 226 -32.75 7.57 1.96
N ASN A 227 -31.84 8.53 1.82
CA ASN A 227 -31.97 9.62 0.85
C ASN A 227 -31.32 9.19 -0.47
N GLU A 228 -32.13 8.62 -1.37
CA GLU A 228 -31.68 8.09 -2.67
C GLU A 228 -30.99 9.16 -3.54
N LYS A 229 -31.45 10.42 -3.48
CA LYS A 229 -30.83 11.51 -4.25
C LYS A 229 -29.40 11.78 -3.77
N LYS A 230 -29.21 11.90 -2.45
CA LYS A 230 -27.91 12.11 -1.86
C LYS A 230 -27.00 10.91 -2.03
N GLU A 231 -27.54 9.69 -1.93
CA GLU A 231 -26.81 8.44 -2.21
C GLU A 231 -26.27 8.45 -3.64
N LYS A 232 -27.11 8.77 -4.63
CA LYS A 232 -26.69 8.87 -6.03
C LYS A 232 -25.61 9.94 -6.23
N GLU A 233 -25.74 11.10 -5.60
CA GLU A 233 -24.72 12.17 -5.66
C GLU A 233 -23.37 11.68 -5.13
N TYR A 234 -23.35 10.91 -4.04
CA TYR A 234 -22.13 10.33 -3.47
C TYR A 234 -21.48 9.32 -4.40
N ILE A 235 -22.29 8.44 -5.00
CA ILE A 235 -21.81 7.43 -5.94
C ILE A 235 -21.24 8.08 -7.19
N ASP A 236 -22.02 8.96 -7.85
CA ASP A 236 -21.63 9.63 -9.09
C ASP A 236 -20.34 10.45 -8.90
N ARG A 237 -20.21 11.14 -7.76
CA ARG A 237 -19.01 11.89 -7.40
C ARG A 237 -17.79 10.98 -7.34
N GLN A 238 -17.84 9.88 -6.59
CA GLN A 238 -16.68 9.00 -6.43
C GLN A 238 -16.32 8.26 -7.72
N VAL A 239 -17.31 7.81 -8.49
CA VAL A 239 -17.06 7.19 -9.80
C VAL A 239 -16.31 8.14 -10.72
N LYS A 240 -16.71 9.42 -10.74
CA LYS A 240 -16.08 10.47 -11.55
C LYS A 240 -14.69 10.86 -11.02
N ASP A 241 -14.61 11.25 -9.73
CA ASP A 241 -13.40 11.85 -9.15
C ASP A 241 -12.25 10.85 -9.07
N LEU A 242 -12.56 9.57 -8.78
CA LEU A 242 -11.57 8.49 -8.71
C LEU A 242 -11.42 7.77 -10.07
N GLN A 243 -12.14 8.19 -11.10
CA GLN A 243 -12.10 7.58 -12.44
C GLN A 243 -12.30 6.05 -12.36
N ILE A 244 -13.33 5.60 -11.62
CA ILE A 244 -13.64 4.17 -11.48
C ILE A 244 -14.19 3.67 -12.82
N LYS A 245 -13.44 2.77 -13.48
CA LYS A 245 -13.88 2.16 -14.75
C LYS A 245 -14.94 1.10 -14.47
N VAL A 246 -16.19 1.40 -14.78
CA VAL A 246 -17.34 0.55 -14.49
C VAL A 246 -18.37 0.63 -15.61
N ALA A 247 -18.93 -0.53 -16.02
CA ALA A 247 -20.01 -0.57 -16.99
C ALA A 247 -21.37 -0.16 -16.37
N SER A 248 -21.61 -0.59 -15.13
CA SER A 248 -22.77 -0.21 -14.32
C SER A 248 -22.42 -0.36 -12.84
N THR A 249 -22.77 0.63 -12.03
CA THR A 249 -22.54 0.60 -10.59
C THR A 249 -23.50 -0.34 -9.84
N ALA A 250 -24.52 -0.87 -10.52
CA ALA A 250 -25.42 -1.90 -9.99
C ALA A 250 -24.78 -3.31 -9.99
N LEU A 251 -23.69 -3.52 -10.73
CA LEU A 251 -22.98 -4.80 -10.77
C LEU A 251 -22.28 -5.10 -9.42
N PRO A 252 -22.07 -6.38 -9.09
CA PRO A 252 -21.26 -6.76 -7.93
C PRO A 252 -19.84 -6.20 -8.03
N VAL A 253 -19.23 -5.84 -6.90
CA VAL A 253 -17.88 -5.27 -6.87
C VAL A 253 -16.82 -6.26 -7.38
N THR A 254 -17.11 -7.56 -7.38
CA THR A 254 -16.26 -8.61 -7.97
C THR A 254 -16.08 -8.48 -9.48
N SER A 255 -16.95 -7.73 -10.17
CA SER A 255 -16.82 -7.46 -11.62
C SER A 255 -15.68 -6.48 -11.95
N LEU A 256 -15.12 -5.81 -10.95
CA LEU A 256 -14.05 -4.83 -11.10
C LEU A 256 -12.66 -5.47 -11.01
N SER A 257 -11.68 -4.89 -11.74
CA SER A 257 -10.26 -5.18 -11.52
C SER A 257 -9.82 -4.77 -10.11
N GLY A 258 -8.70 -5.34 -9.62
CA GLY A 258 -8.16 -5.04 -8.31
C GLY A 258 -7.97 -3.55 -8.03
N GLY A 259 -7.44 -2.80 -8.99
CA GLY A 259 -7.26 -1.36 -8.88
C GLY A 259 -8.58 -0.57 -8.77
N ASN A 260 -9.62 -0.97 -9.55
CA ASN A 260 -10.93 -0.34 -9.41
C ASN A 260 -11.63 -0.73 -8.10
N GLN A 261 -11.43 -1.96 -7.60
CA GLN A 261 -11.88 -2.36 -6.26
C GLN A 261 -11.25 -1.49 -5.17
N GLN A 262 -9.93 -1.23 -5.26
CA GLN A 262 -9.22 -0.36 -4.32
C GLN A 262 -9.77 1.06 -4.34
N LYS A 263 -10.06 1.62 -5.51
CA LYS A 263 -10.72 2.91 -5.65
C LYS A 263 -12.11 2.95 -5.01
N VAL A 264 -12.87 1.84 -5.08
CA VAL A 264 -14.17 1.73 -4.38
C VAL A 264 -13.98 1.80 -2.86
N VAL A 265 -12.96 1.12 -2.31
CA VAL A 265 -12.63 1.21 -0.88
C VAL A 265 -12.28 2.65 -0.48
N VAL A 266 -11.40 3.31 -1.22
CA VAL A 266 -11.03 4.71 -0.98
C VAL A 266 -12.25 5.63 -1.09
N GLY A 267 -13.07 5.47 -2.15
CA GLY A 267 -14.27 6.27 -2.39
C GLY A 267 -15.33 6.13 -1.29
N ASN A 268 -15.50 4.92 -0.75
CA ASN A 268 -16.36 4.68 0.38
C ASN A 268 -15.99 5.55 1.60
N TRP A 269 -14.71 5.62 1.93
CA TRP A 269 -14.21 6.43 3.03
C TRP A 269 -14.22 7.93 2.71
N LEU A 270 -13.88 8.35 1.49
CA LEU A 270 -13.95 9.76 1.08
C LEU A 270 -15.37 10.33 1.17
N ASN A 271 -16.41 9.50 1.05
CA ASN A 271 -17.80 9.90 1.26
C ASN A 271 -18.13 10.26 2.71
N THR A 272 -17.28 9.92 3.67
CA THR A 272 -17.42 10.38 5.06
C THR A 272 -16.83 11.78 5.30
N ASN A 273 -16.21 12.40 4.28
CA ASN A 273 -15.47 13.66 4.37
C ASN A 273 -14.41 13.66 5.48
N PRO A 274 -13.44 12.72 5.45
CA PRO A 274 -12.42 12.61 6.48
C PRO A 274 -11.45 13.78 6.44
N SER A 275 -10.85 14.13 7.59
CA SER A 275 -9.68 15.00 7.69
C SER A 275 -8.37 14.23 7.72
N VAL A 276 -8.41 12.96 8.16
CA VAL A 276 -7.27 12.04 8.20
C VAL A 276 -7.65 10.71 7.59
N MET A 277 -6.80 10.19 6.70
CA MET A 277 -6.96 8.86 6.08
C MET A 277 -5.73 7.99 6.33
N PHE A 278 -5.97 6.78 6.79
CA PHE A 278 -4.95 5.75 6.88
C PHE A 278 -5.02 4.83 5.67
N PHE A 279 -3.87 4.58 5.07
CA PHE A 279 -3.68 3.68 3.94
C PHE A 279 -2.78 2.53 4.36
N ASP A 280 -3.37 1.39 4.63
CA ASP A 280 -2.65 0.17 4.99
C ASP A 280 -2.48 -0.69 3.74
N GLU A 281 -1.24 -0.80 3.24
CA GLU A 281 -0.86 -1.53 2.03
C GLU A 281 -1.76 -1.19 0.80
N PRO A 282 -1.92 0.10 0.44
CA PRO A 282 -2.93 0.53 -0.53
C PRO A 282 -2.71 -0.01 -1.95
N SER A 283 -1.50 -0.42 -2.27
CA SER A 283 -1.05 -0.94 -3.58
C SER A 283 -1.07 -2.48 -3.66
N ARG A 284 -1.37 -3.17 -2.55
CA ARG A 284 -1.27 -4.62 -2.50
C ARG A 284 -2.23 -5.31 -3.47
N GLY A 285 -1.67 -6.14 -4.37
CA GLY A 285 -2.42 -6.92 -5.34
C GLY A 285 -3.19 -6.09 -6.37
N ILE A 286 -2.64 -4.96 -6.77
CA ILE A 286 -3.08 -4.16 -7.91
C ILE A 286 -1.91 -3.96 -8.87
N ASP A 287 -2.21 -3.70 -10.13
CA ASP A 287 -1.19 -3.43 -11.14
C ASP A 287 -0.56 -2.03 -10.94
N VAL A 288 0.63 -1.83 -11.55
CA VAL A 288 1.41 -0.59 -11.39
C VAL A 288 0.66 0.65 -11.88
N ALA A 289 -0.15 0.54 -12.94
CA ALA A 289 -0.93 1.68 -13.43
C ALA A 289 -2.02 2.07 -12.41
N ALA A 290 -2.67 1.07 -11.81
CA ALA A 290 -3.64 1.30 -10.73
C ALA A 290 -2.95 1.86 -9.46
N LYS A 291 -1.73 1.38 -9.12
CA LYS A 291 -0.90 1.90 -8.03
C LYS A 291 -0.64 3.40 -8.18
N GLN A 292 -0.16 3.83 -9.34
CA GLN A 292 0.06 5.24 -9.63
C GLN A 292 -1.22 6.10 -9.50
N GLN A 293 -2.37 5.54 -9.84
CA GLN A 293 -3.65 6.23 -9.67
C GLN A 293 -4.03 6.38 -8.19
N ILE A 294 -3.74 5.39 -7.35
CA ILE A 294 -3.95 5.51 -5.89
C ILE A 294 -3.02 6.58 -5.30
N PHE A 295 -1.74 6.61 -5.68
CA PHE A 295 -0.80 7.64 -5.25
C PHE A 295 -1.27 9.05 -5.65
N LYS A 296 -1.69 9.20 -6.90
CA LYS A 296 -2.30 10.46 -7.36
C LYS A 296 -3.53 10.86 -6.52
N ILE A 297 -4.39 9.92 -6.16
CA ILE A 297 -5.54 10.20 -5.30
C ILE A 297 -5.05 10.72 -3.94
N MET A 298 -4.03 10.12 -3.33
CA MET A 298 -3.48 10.58 -2.06
C MET A 298 -2.95 12.01 -2.16
N TRP A 299 -2.19 12.36 -3.19
CA TRP A 299 -1.70 13.72 -3.43
C TRP A 299 -2.84 14.72 -3.71
N ASP A 300 -3.85 14.33 -4.49
CA ASP A 300 -5.02 15.16 -4.74
C ASP A 300 -5.86 15.41 -3.47
N GLN A 301 -5.90 14.47 -2.53
CA GLN A 301 -6.52 14.68 -1.23
C GLN A 301 -5.65 15.56 -0.31
N SER A 302 -4.33 15.38 -0.30
CA SER A 302 -3.37 16.26 0.40
C SER A 302 -3.55 17.72 -0.01
N ARG A 303 -3.65 18.02 -1.30
CA ARG A 303 -3.95 19.39 -1.81
C ARG A 303 -5.28 19.97 -1.29
N LYS A 304 -6.24 19.10 -0.94
CA LYS A 304 -7.52 19.52 -0.32
C LYS A 304 -7.43 19.63 1.20
N GLY A 305 -6.24 19.45 1.78
CA GLY A 305 -5.99 19.53 3.22
C GLY A 305 -6.36 18.26 3.99
N ILE A 306 -6.59 17.13 3.31
CA ILE A 306 -6.74 15.81 3.95
C ILE A 306 -5.37 15.24 4.17
N SER A 307 -5.03 14.92 5.42
CA SER A 307 -3.76 14.33 5.79
C SER A 307 -3.82 12.80 5.70
N SER A 308 -2.70 12.15 5.42
CA SER A 308 -2.67 10.70 5.26
C SER A 308 -1.50 10.08 6.01
N VAL A 309 -1.73 8.87 6.55
CA VAL A 309 -0.64 7.98 7.00
C VAL A 309 -0.64 6.76 6.09
N MET A 310 0.50 6.46 5.48
CA MET A 310 0.67 5.33 4.58
C MET A 310 1.62 4.30 5.18
N VAL A 311 1.20 3.04 5.16
CA VAL A 311 2.04 1.87 5.44
C VAL A 311 2.19 1.09 4.15
N SER A 312 3.41 0.71 3.79
CA SER A 312 3.70 -0.20 2.68
C SER A 312 4.85 -1.13 3.04
N SER A 313 4.77 -2.38 2.57
CA SER A 313 5.85 -3.35 2.61
C SER A 313 6.87 -3.11 1.49
N GLU A 314 6.48 -2.37 0.44
CA GLU A 314 7.36 -1.89 -0.62
C GLU A 314 7.91 -0.51 -0.21
N LEU A 315 9.14 -0.46 0.35
CA LEU A 315 9.71 0.78 0.88
C LEU A 315 9.90 1.85 -0.20
N GLU A 316 10.09 1.43 -1.44
CA GLU A 316 10.15 2.30 -2.62
C GLU A 316 8.90 3.15 -2.78
N GLU A 317 7.73 2.61 -2.42
CA GLU A 317 6.47 3.36 -2.50
C GLU A 317 6.40 4.50 -1.48
N LEU A 318 6.95 4.27 -0.28
CA LEU A 318 7.00 5.32 0.74
C LEU A 318 7.93 6.46 0.31
N LEU A 319 9.07 6.13 -0.31
CA LEU A 319 10.00 7.12 -0.88
C LEU A 319 9.35 7.93 -2.01
N GLU A 320 8.53 7.26 -2.83
CA GLU A 320 7.83 7.88 -3.96
C GLU A 320 6.69 8.81 -3.51
N VAL A 321 5.93 8.43 -2.48
CA VAL A 321 4.65 9.03 -2.15
C VAL A 321 4.71 10.02 -0.99
N CYS A 322 5.49 9.70 0.05
CA CYS A 322 5.44 10.39 1.33
C CYS A 322 6.36 11.61 1.37
N GLN A 323 6.00 12.60 2.19
CA GLN A 323 6.81 13.80 2.43
C GLN A 323 7.76 13.61 3.63
N ARG A 324 7.46 12.64 4.50
CA ARG A 324 8.23 12.26 5.69
C ARG A 324 7.96 10.81 6.00
N ILE A 325 8.96 10.07 6.50
CA ILE A 325 8.84 8.65 6.81
C ILE A 325 9.34 8.38 8.22
N LEU A 326 8.49 7.79 9.06
CA LEU A 326 8.87 7.22 10.35
C LEU A 326 9.35 5.79 10.15
N ILE A 327 10.37 5.41 10.92
CA ILE A 327 10.94 4.05 10.87
C ILE A 327 10.46 3.30 12.10
N MET A 328 9.74 2.21 11.88
CA MET A 328 9.22 1.35 12.93
C MET A 328 9.96 0.01 12.94
N CYS A 329 10.64 -0.28 14.03
CA CYS A 329 11.38 -1.52 14.25
C CYS A 329 10.94 -2.14 15.58
N GLU A 330 10.61 -3.45 15.58
CA GLU A 330 10.21 -4.21 16.78
C GLU A 330 9.18 -3.48 17.66
N GLY A 331 8.19 -2.87 17.05
CA GLY A 331 7.10 -2.18 17.75
C GLY A 331 7.43 -0.77 18.25
N LYS A 332 8.58 -0.18 17.91
CA LYS A 332 9.00 1.16 18.33
C LYS A 332 9.31 2.05 17.13
N ILE A 333 9.06 3.35 17.25
CA ILE A 333 9.59 4.33 16.32
C ILE A 333 11.05 4.57 16.69
N VAL A 334 11.96 4.21 15.77
CA VAL A 334 13.41 4.30 15.99
C VAL A 334 14.05 5.47 15.26
N GLY A 335 13.33 6.12 14.37
CA GLY A 335 13.85 7.28 13.64
C GLY A 335 12.82 7.85 12.67
N GLU A 336 13.25 8.92 12.01
CA GLU A 336 12.52 9.65 10.99
C GLU A 336 13.47 10.01 9.87
N VAL A 337 13.04 9.93 8.62
CA VAL A 337 13.84 10.30 7.45
C VAL A 337 13.04 11.15 6.48
N ASN A 338 13.78 11.99 5.76
CA ASN A 338 13.30 12.68 4.58
C ASN A 338 13.43 11.75 3.36
N PRO A 339 12.35 11.40 2.66
CA PRO A 339 12.41 10.50 1.49
C PRO A 339 13.30 11.02 0.36
N ASP A 340 13.56 12.32 0.27
CA ASP A 340 14.42 12.92 -0.76
C ASP A 340 15.92 12.79 -0.44
N GLU A 341 16.28 12.42 0.80
CA GLU A 341 17.65 12.34 1.29
C GLU A 341 18.13 10.90 1.54
N VAL A 342 17.23 9.90 1.45
CA VAL A 342 17.52 8.51 1.74
C VAL A 342 17.29 7.61 0.53
N GLN A 343 18.19 6.63 0.33
CA GLN A 343 18.01 5.62 -0.71
C GLN A 343 17.29 4.38 -0.17
N THR A 344 16.68 3.60 -1.07
CA THR A 344 15.94 2.39 -0.73
C THR A 344 16.74 1.41 0.15
N ASN A 345 18.01 1.14 -0.21
CA ASN A 345 18.86 0.21 0.55
C ASN A 345 19.16 0.72 1.96
N GLU A 346 19.32 2.02 2.12
CA GLU A 346 19.54 2.67 3.41
C GLU A 346 18.28 2.60 4.28
N LEU A 347 17.10 2.88 3.70
CA LEU A 347 15.83 2.73 4.39
C LEU A 347 15.59 1.27 4.84
N TYR A 348 15.97 0.28 4.02
CA TYR A 348 15.93 -1.13 4.41
C TYR A 348 16.83 -1.42 5.62
N ALA A 349 18.08 -0.93 5.61
CA ALA A 349 19.03 -1.11 6.73
C ALA A 349 18.47 -0.52 8.04
N LEU A 350 17.92 0.70 7.97
CA LEU A 350 17.29 1.35 9.12
C LEU A 350 16.08 0.55 9.65
N CYS A 351 15.25 -0.01 8.76
CA CYS A 351 14.12 -0.87 9.15
C CYS A 351 14.56 -2.20 9.78
N MET A 352 15.79 -2.66 9.54
CA MET A 352 16.39 -3.84 10.16
C MET A 352 17.06 -3.55 11.51
N GLY A 353 17.13 -2.28 11.92
CA GLY A 353 17.79 -1.87 13.16
C GLY A 353 19.30 -1.64 13.03
N ASP A 354 19.85 -1.65 11.80
CA ASP A 354 21.21 -1.20 11.54
C ASP A 354 21.27 0.33 11.62
N SER A 355 21.47 0.84 12.83
CA SER A 355 21.85 2.24 13.03
C SER A 355 23.25 2.44 12.49
N SER A 356 23.38 2.97 11.30
CA SER A 356 24.63 3.55 10.83
C SER A 356 24.91 4.83 11.63
N GLU A 357 25.43 4.67 12.85
CA GLU A 357 26.20 5.76 13.48
C GLU A 357 27.30 6.13 12.51
N GLY A 358 27.30 7.40 12.09
CA GLY A 358 28.28 7.93 11.15
C GLY A 358 29.69 7.54 11.54
N LYS A 359 30.31 6.62 10.84
CA LYS A 359 31.73 6.49 10.77
C LYS A 359 32.26 7.68 9.98
N THR A 360 32.49 8.80 10.66
CA THR A 360 33.52 9.75 10.27
C THR A 360 34.83 8.97 10.21
N GLU A 361 35.29 8.64 9.01
CA GLU A 361 36.64 8.17 8.78
C GLU A 361 37.59 9.27 9.28
N GLU A 362 38.18 9.04 10.46
CA GLU A 362 39.40 9.73 10.85
C GLU A 362 40.49 9.33 9.86
N ALA A 363 40.92 10.26 9.04
CA ALA A 363 42.06 10.13 8.18
C ALA A 363 43.31 9.76 9.05
N PRO A 364 44.11 8.79 8.64
CA PRO A 364 45.35 8.48 9.37
C PRO A 364 46.30 9.66 9.27
N SER A 365 46.64 10.24 10.41
CA SER A 365 47.71 11.22 10.55
C SER A 365 49.04 10.56 10.15
N GLU A 366 49.58 10.94 9.01
CA GLU A 366 50.98 10.74 8.69
C GLU A 366 51.82 11.47 9.74
N ASN A 367 52.52 10.73 10.54
CA ASN A 367 53.68 11.23 11.32
C ASN A 367 54.98 10.89 10.59
N VAL A 368 55.70 11.92 10.31
CA VAL A 368 57.12 12.01 9.90
C VAL A 368 58.06 11.34 10.91
#